data_37c842ab647768e43ab1751277b057fa
#
_entry.id   37c842ab647768e43ab1751277b057fa
#
_cell.length_a   1.000
_cell.length_b   1.000
_cell.length_c   1.000
_cell.angle_alpha   90.00
_cell.angle_beta   90.00
_cell.angle_gamma   90.00
#
_symmetry.space_group_name_H-M   'P 1'
#
loop_
_entity.id
_entity.type
_entity.pdbx_description
1 polymer ?
#
loop_
_entity_poly.entity_id
_entity_poly.type
_entity_poly.pdbx_seq_one_letter_code
_entity_poly.pdbx_strand_id
1 'polypeptide(L)'
;MERAKFRRVIVNRPNLRIPFPDRFAERLRGTTVDAVQRRGKYLVVALSSGESLIMHLGMSGWFHVAPIGDRTREADAHDHVVFMMSSGQSVVFNDPRRFGFMDLAAVADDYPSLKAMGPEPLSPMFSAASLARACRGKRIPIKVALLDQRVVGGLGNIYASEALHHARLSPLRKASSIATITGKPRKEAEQLAASIKAVLTNAIRRSESPYRAGRFRVYERAGEPCLRKGCEGTIRQRTQAARSTYYCPDCQR
;
A
#
# COMPACT_ATOMS: atom_id res chain seq x y z
N MET A 1 -19.65 6.37 2.02
CA MET A 1 -19.93 6.40 0.56
C MET A 1 -20.86 5.27 0.13
N GLU A 2 -20.71 4.06 0.67
CA GLU A 2 -21.54 2.91 0.27
C GLU A 2 -23.04 3.21 0.37
N ARG A 3 -23.80 2.69 -0.58
CA ARG A 3 -25.24 2.88 -0.75
C ARG A 3 -25.67 4.35 -0.99
N ALA A 4 -24.72 5.25 -1.24
CA ALA A 4 -25.01 6.65 -1.54
C ALA A 4 -24.68 6.96 -3.02
N LYS A 5 -25.42 7.91 -3.62
CA LYS A 5 -25.18 8.40 -4.99
C LYS A 5 -24.23 9.58 -4.98
N PHE A 6 -23.42 9.70 -6.02
CA PHE A 6 -22.68 10.92 -6.32
C PHE A 6 -23.66 11.99 -6.83
N ARG A 7 -24.01 12.96 -6.00
CA ARG A 7 -24.86 14.11 -6.41
C ARG A 7 -24.08 15.06 -7.30
N ARG A 8 -22.83 15.36 -6.89
CA ARG A 8 -21.93 16.25 -7.62
C ARG A 8 -20.51 15.75 -7.43
N VAL A 9 -19.71 15.83 -8.49
CA VAL A 9 -18.26 15.59 -8.47
C VAL A 9 -17.57 16.83 -8.97
N ILE A 10 -16.69 17.39 -8.16
CA ILE A 10 -15.90 18.57 -8.50
C ILE A 10 -14.47 18.13 -8.67
N VAL A 11 -13.87 18.45 -9.80
CA VAL A 11 -12.48 18.16 -10.13
C VAL A 11 -11.77 19.50 -10.28
N ASN A 12 -10.92 19.83 -9.31
CA ASN A 12 -10.26 21.14 -9.25
C ASN A 12 -9.01 21.23 -10.13
N ARG A 13 -8.56 20.12 -10.71
CA ARG A 13 -7.40 20.06 -11.61
C ARG A 13 -7.60 18.97 -12.67
N PRO A 14 -7.01 19.11 -13.88
CA PRO A 14 -7.20 18.15 -14.98
C PRO A 14 -6.48 16.81 -14.74
N ASN A 15 -5.53 16.77 -13.81
CA ASN A 15 -4.72 15.57 -13.54
C ASN A 15 -4.27 15.48 -12.07
N LEU A 16 -3.96 14.26 -11.66
CA LEU A 16 -3.11 13.93 -10.52
C LEU A 16 -1.78 13.37 -11.06
N ARG A 17 -1.37 12.18 -10.61
CA ARG A 17 -0.22 11.47 -11.19
C ARG A 17 -0.44 11.11 -12.66
N ILE A 18 -1.67 10.83 -13.02
CA ILE A 18 -2.15 10.59 -14.40
C ILE A 18 -3.34 11.52 -14.66
N PRO A 19 -3.69 11.81 -15.93
CA PRO A 19 -4.95 12.46 -16.26
C PRO A 19 -6.14 11.68 -15.73
N PHE A 20 -7.22 12.38 -15.40
CA PHE A 20 -8.51 11.72 -15.14
C PHE A 20 -9.06 11.14 -16.43
N PRO A 21 -9.86 10.05 -16.36
CA PRO A 21 -10.60 9.56 -17.52
C PRO A 21 -11.49 10.63 -18.15
N ASP A 22 -11.74 10.50 -19.45
CA ASP A 22 -12.67 11.39 -20.14
C ASP A 22 -14.04 11.39 -19.45
N ARG A 23 -14.61 12.58 -19.28
CA ARG A 23 -15.90 12.82 -18.66
C ARG A 23 -16.01 12.22 -17.23
N PHE A 24 -14.91 12.18 -16.48
CA PHE A 24 -14.80 11.54 -15.18
C PHE A 24 -15.93 11.95 -14.23
N ALA A 25 -16.13 13.26 -14.05
CA ALA A 25 -17.15 13.78 -13.14
C ALA A 25 -18.59 13.45 -13.61
N GLU A 26 -18.83 13.47 -14.94
CA GLU A 26 -20.12 13.15 -15.54
C GLU A 26 -20.44 11.66 -15.39
N ARG A 27 -19.48 10.78 -15.65
CA ARG A 27 -19.64 9.32 -15.53
C ARG A 27 -19.95 8.89 -14.10
N LEU A 28 -19.41 9.58 -13.11
CA LEU A 28 -19.70 9.31 -11.70
C LEU A 28 -21.05 9.90 -11.24
N ARG A 29 -21.43 11.06 -11.78
CA ARG A 29 -22.65 11.76 -11.33
C ARG A 29 -23.89 10.90 -11.52
N GLY A 30 -24.70 10.76 -10.46
CA GLY A 30 -25.92 9.98 -10.44
C GLY A 30 -25.72 8.48 -10.18
N THR A 31 -24.48 7.95 -10.27
CA THR A 31 -24.22 6.54 -9.94
C THR A 31 -24.25 6.31 -8.44
N THR A 32 -24.70 5.13 -8.03
CA THR A 32 -24.67 4.66 -6.65
C THR A 32 -23.35 3.92 -6.39
N VAL A 33 -22.82 4.08 -5.21
CA VAL A 33 -21.68 3.27 -4.71
C VAL A 33 -22.24 1.98 -4.14
N ASP A 34 -22.04 0.86 -4.81
CA ASP A 34 -22.53 -0.46 -4.38
C ASP A 34 -21.63 -1.05 -3.29
N ALA A 35 -20.30 -0.93 -3.45
CA ALA A 35 -19.32 -1.40 -2.48
C ALA A 35 -18.03 -0.59 -2.54
N VAL A 36 -17.34 -0.49 -1.39
CA VAL A 36 -15.97 0.06 -1.29
C VAL A 36 -15.05 -1.03 -0.78
N GLN A 37 -14.09 -1.43 -1.56
CA GLN A 37 -13.14 -2.49 -1.23
C GLN A 37 -11.71 -1.97 -1.30
N ARG A 38 -10.79 -2.64 -0.59
CA ARG A 38 -9.36 -2.41 -0.69
C ARG A 38 -8.68 -3.62 -1.33
N ARG A 39 -7.86 -3.35 -2.33
CA ARG A 39 -6.97 -4.35 -2.92
C ARG A 39 -5.53 -3.81 -2.97
N GLY A 40 -4.64 -4.38 -2.18
CA GLY A 40 -3.30 -3.83 -1.99
C GLY A 40 -3.32 -2.42 -1.41
N LYS A 41 -2.88 -1.46 -2.20
CA LYS A 41 -2.90 -0.02 -1.87
C LYS A 41 -3.96 0.75 -2.66
N TYR A 42 -4.85 0.05 -3.35
CA TYR A 42 -5.95 0.63 -4.11
C TYR A 42 -7.25 0.56 -3.30
N LEU A 43 -8.06 1.59 -3.46
CA LEU A 43 -9.47 1.56 -3.16
C LEU A 43 -10.21 1.27 -4.46
N VAL A 44 -11.09 0.30 -4.43
CA VAL A 44 -11.91 -0.14 -5.55
C VAL A 44 -13.36 0.09 -5.17
N VAL A 45 -14.03 0.99 -5.89
CA VAL A 45 -15.42 1.36 -5.64
C VAL A 45 -16.27 0.82 -6.77
N ALA A 46 -17.11 -0.17 -6.48
CA ALA A 46 -18.08 -0.70 -7.42
C ALA A 46 -19.23 0.29 -7.57
N LEU A 47 -19.63 0.55 -8.82
CA LEU A 47 -20.65 1.55 -9.17
C LEU A 47 -21.86 0.88 -9.82
N SER A 48 -23.06 1.42 -9.58
CA SER A 48 -24.31 0.95 -10.20
C SER A 48 -24.34 1.08 -11.73
N SER A 49 -23.39 1.79 -12.33
CA SER A 49 -23.17 1.81 -13.78
C SER A 49 -22.52 0.54 -14.33
N GLY A 50 -22.04 -0.36 -13.46
CA GLY A 50 -21.20 -1.51 -13.82
C GLY A 50 -19.70 -1.19 -13.87
N GLU A 51 -19.32 0.08 -13.84
CA GLU A 51 -17.91 0.49 -13.77
C GLU A 51 -17.35 0.41 -12.34
N SER A 52 -16.05 0.46 -12.23
CA SER A 52 -15.34 0.56 -10.96
C SER A 52 -14.46 1.81 -10.93
N LEU A 53 -14.61 2.63 -9.87
CA LEU A 53 -13.68 3.72 -9.60
C LEU A 53 -12.47 3.15 -8.85
N ILE A 54 -11.30 3.25 -9.48
CA ILE A 54 -10.01 2.78 -8.94
C ILE A 54 -9.26 3.98 -8.41
N MET A 55 -8.90 3.95 -7.12
CA MET A 55 -8.20 5.06 -6.49
C MET A 55 -6.93 4.57 -5.79
N HIS A 56 -5.88 5.40 -5.83
CA HIS A 56 -4.63 5.17 -5.14
C HIS A 56 -4.18 6.46 -4.45
N LEU A 57 -3.87 6.40 -3.17
CA LEU A 57 -3.53 7.59 -2.38
C LEU A 57 -2.13 8.16 -2.67
N GLY A 58 -1.28 7.42 -3.38
CA GLY A 58 0.11 7.83 -3.57
C GLY A 58 0.91 7.76 -2.27
N MET A 59 1.60 8.86 -1.96
CA MET A 59 2.42 8.98 -0.75
C MET A 59 1.84 9.94 0.29
N SER A 60 1.07 10.93 -0.13
CA SER A 60 0.55 12.01 0.69
C SER A 60 -0.97 12.20 0.57
N GLY A 61 -1.62 11.42 -0.29
CA GLY A 61 -3.05 11.50 -0.49
C GLY A 61 -3.84 10.96 0.72
N TRP A 62 -4.94 11.63 1.04
CA TRP A 62 -5.87 11.22 2.08
C TRP A 62 -7.27 11.72 1.77
N PHE A 63 -8.27 11.13 2.42
CA PHE A 63 -9.65 11.57 2.29
C PHE A 63 -10.11 12.26 3.58
N HIS A 64 -10.76 13.40 3.41
CA HIS A 64 -11.55 14.04 4.46
C HIS A 64 -13.02 13.77 4.19
N VAL A 65 -13.74 13.35 5.23
CA VAL A 65 -15.17 13.08 5.16
C VAL A 65 -15.89 13.96 6.18
N ALA A 66 -16.81 14.79 5.72
CA ALA A 66 -17.57 15.70 6.57
C ALA A 66 -18.96 15.94 5.99
N PRO A 67 -19.94 16.44 6.77
CA PRO A 67 -21.21 16.92 6.26
C PRO A 67 -21.03 17.97 5.16
N ILE A 68 -21.92 17.99 4.18
CA ILE A 68 -21.93 19.06 3.17
C ILE A 68 -22.22 20.37 3.86
N GLY A 69 -21.40 21.40 3.61
CA GLY A 69 -21.50 22.70 4.26
C GLY A 69 -20.75 22.82 5.58
N ASP A 70 -20.06 21.77 6.01
CA ASP A 70 -19.13 21.87 7.15
C ASP A 70 -18.03 22.91 6.86
N ARG A 71 -17.92 23.89 7.74
CA ARG A 71 -16.92 24.98 7.69
C ARG A 71 -15.81 24.83 8.72
N THR A 72 -15.72 23.70 9.40
CA THR A 72 -14.67 23.44 10.40
C THR A 72 -13.29 23.28 9.75
N ARG A 73 -13.25 22.99 8.44
CA ARG A 73 -12.04 22.95 7.64
C ARG A 73 -12.14 23.94 6.48
N GLU A 74 -11.14 24.81 6.36
CA GLU A 74 -10.99 25.67 5.19
C GLU A 74 -10.64 24.81 3.95
N ALA A 75 -11.06 25.33 2.78
CA ALA A 75 -10.67 24.72 1.51
C ALA A 75 -9.15 24.83 1.32
N ASP A 76 -8.51 23.72 0.92
CA ASP A 76 -7.07 23.62 0.72
C ASP A 76 -6.75 23.58 -0.79
N ALA A 77 -5.64 24.24 -1.19
CA ALA A 77 -5.15 24.23 -2.57
C ALA A 77 -4.84 22.82 -3.10
N HIS A 78 -4.70 21.84 -2.21
CA HIS A 78 -4.46 20.45 -2.51
C HIS A 78 -5.72 19.57 -2.49
N ASP A 79 -6.92 20.16 -2.36
CA ASP A 79 -8.20 19.49 -2.50
C ASP A 79 -8.51 19.30 -4.00
N HIS A 80 -8.15 18.15 -4.53
CA HIS A 80 -8.19 17.94 -5.97
C HIS A 80 -9.52 17.40 -6.47
N VAL A 81 -10.20 16.59 -5.68
CA VAL A 81 -11.51 16.01 -6.02
C VAL A 81 -12.45 16.09 -4.83
N VAL A 82 -13.68 16.55 -5.06
CA VAL A 82 -14.73 16.58 -4.05
C VAL A 82 -15.92 15.78 -4.55
N PHE A 83 -16.29 14.75 -3.80
CA PHE A 83 -17.48 13.95 -4.02
C PHE A 83 -18.57 14.40 -3.06
N MET A 84 -19.64 15.01 -3.57
CA MET A 84 -20.83 15.34 -2.78
C MET A 84 -21.84 14.19 -2.89
N MET A 85 -22.09 13.51 -1.77
CA MET A 85 -22.89 12.30 -1.73
C MET A 85 -24.35 12.57 -1.39
N SER A 86 -25.27 11.69 -1.82
CA SER A 86 -26.69 11.74 -1.47
C SER A 86 -26.96 11.53 0.02
N SER A 87 -26.01 10.95 0.74
CA SER A 87 -26.05 10.82 2.20
C SER A 87 -25.88 12.13 2.97
N GLY A 88 -25.66 13.26 2.28
CA GLY A 88 -25.36 14.54 2.91
C GLY A 88 -23.88 14.69 3.30
N GLN A 89 -23.01 13.74 2.94
CA GLN A 89 -21.58 13.81 3.20
C GLN A 89 -20.81 14.34 1.98
N SER A 90 -19.75 15.07 2.26
CA SER A 90 -18.69 15.46 1.33
C SER A 90 -17.47 14.59 1.58
N VAL A 91 -16.88 14.03 0.52
CA VAL A 91 -15.64 13.24 0.57
C VAL A 91 -14.61 13.97 -0.28
N VAL A 92 -13.61 14.55 0.36
CA VAL A 92 -12.59 15.39 -0.28
C VAL A 92 -11.28 14.62 -0.38
N PHE A 93 -10.75 14.50 -1.58
CA PHE A 93 -9.40 13.96 -1.81
C PHE A 93 -8.37 15.09 -1.81
N ASN A 94 -7.51 15.06 -0.81
CA ASN A 94 -6.37 15.98 -0.68
C ASN A 94 -5.06 15.24 -0.95
N ASP A 95 -4.18 15.79 -1.79
CA ASP A 95 -2.86 15.21 -2.07
C ASP A 95 -1.81 16.28 -2.47
N PRO A 96 -1.04 16.81 -1.52
CA PRO A 96 -0.05 17.86 -1.77
C PRO A 96 0.99 17.49 -2.83
N ARG A 97 1.38 16.22 -2.92
CA ARG A 97 2.41 15.75 -3.87
C ARG A 97 1.86 15.29 -5.21
N ARG A 98 0.55 15.10 -5.33
CA ARG A 98 -0.14 14.60 -6.53
C ARG A 98 0.41 13.26 -7.05
N PHE A 99 0.78 12.37 -6.14
CA PHE A 99 1.23 11.00 -6.47
C PHE A 99 0.10 9.98 -6.43
N GLY A 100 -1.06 10.40 -5.93
CA GLY A 100 -2.30 9.64 -6.05
C GLY A 100 -2.85 9.68 -7.47
N PHE A 101 -3.84 8.85 -7.73
CA PHE A 101 -4.60 8.90 -8.98
C PHE A 101 -5.99 8.29 -8.79
N MET A 102 -6.86 8.61 -9.73
CA MET A 102 -8.20 8.02 -9.87
C MET A 102 -8.41 7.65 -11.32
N ASP A 103 -9.02 6.48 -11.52
CA ASP A 103 -9.31 5.94 -12.84
C ASP A 103 -10.67 5.22 -12.84
N LEU A 104 -11.25 4.99 -14.01
CA LEU A 104 -12.48 4.23 -14.18
C LEU A 104 -12.19 3.00 -15.04
N ALA A 105 -12.57 1.84 -14.55
CA ALA A 105 -12.41 0.56 -15.23
C ALA A 105 -13.79 -0.09 -15.43
N ALA A 106 -14.02 -0.67 -16.61
CA ALA A 106 -15.25 -1.42 -16.87
C ALA A 106 -15.35 -2.65 -15.94
N VAL A 107 -14.21 -3.32 -15.68
CA VAL A 107 -14.11 -4.44 -14.75
C VAL A 107 -12.87 -4.24 -13.90
N ALA A 108 -13.05 -4.19 -12.57
CA ALA A 108 -11.93 -3.96 -11.66
C ALA A 108 -10.82 -5.03 -11.77
N ASP A 109 -11.20 -6.30 -11.92
CA ASP A 109 -10.26 -7.42 -12.00
C ASP A 109 -9.41 -7.40 -13.29
N ASP A 110 -9.86 -6.72 -14.33
CA ASP A 110 -9.11 -6.53 -15.57
C ASP A 110 -8.18 -5.31 -15.52
N TYR A 111 -8.28 -4.46 -14.49
CA TYR A 111 -7.37 -3.33 -14.33
C TYR A 111 -5.93 -3.83 -14.18
N PRO A 112 -4.98 -3.40 -15.06
CA PRO A 112 -3.67 -4.06 -15.20
C PRO A 112 -2.91 -4.27 -13.88
N SER A 113 -2.92 -3.25 -13.01
CA SER A 113 -2.23 -3.32 -11.73
C SER A 113 -2.92 -4.25 -10.72
N LEU A 114 -4.25 -4.39 -10.78
CA LEU A 114 -5.02 -5.29 -9.91
C LEU A 114 -4.91 -6.73 -10.40
N LYS A 115 -5.04 -6.95 -11.71
CA LYS A 115 -4.92 -8.27 -12.36
C LYS A 115 -3.56 -8.92 -12.12
N ALA A 116 -2.49 -8.12 -12.19
CA ALA A 116 -1.12 -8.62 -11.97
C ALA A 116 -0.74 -8.75 -10.49
N MET A 117 -1.60 -8.33 -9.55
CA MET A 117 -1.25 -8.23 -8.14
C MET A 117 -1.18 -9.61 -7.47
N GLY A 118 -0.08 -9.86 -6.78
CA GLY A 118 0.13 -11.04 -5.95
C GLY A 118 -0.83 -11.11 -4.75
N PRO A 119 -0.74 -12.18 -3.95
CA PRO A 119 -1.63 -12.37 -2.81
C PRO A 119 -1.45 -11.28 -1.75
N GLU A 120 -2.55 -10.89 -1.12
CA GLU A 120 -2.54 -10.00 0.04
C GLU A 120 -1.90 -10.68 1.24
N PRO A 121 -1.01 -10.00 1.98
CA PRO A 121 -0.26 -10.58 3.09
C PRO A 121 -1.10 -11.24 4.18
N LEU A 122 -2.29 -10.70 4.44
CA LEU A 122 -3.18 -11.18 5.50
C LEU A 122 -4.26 -12.16 5.00
N SER A 123 -4.29 -12.43 3.68
CA SER A 123 -5.21 -13.42 3.12
C SER A 123 -4.71 -14.86 3.32
N PRO A 124 -5.60 -15.85 3.26
CA PRO A 124 -5.23 -17.27 3.26
C PRO A 124 -4.31 -17.66 2.09
N MET A 125 -4.39 -16.93 0.97
CA MET A 125 -3.58 -17.19 -0.24
C MET A 125 -2.10 -16.82 -0.05
N PHE A 126 -1.75 -16.01 0.93
CA PHE A 126 -0.38 -15.65 1.23
C PHE A 126 0.22 -16.66 2.23
N SER A 127 1.21 -17.39 1.78
CA SER A 127 1.93 -18.41 2.54
C SER A 127 3.42 -18.41 2.22
N ALA A 128 4.21 -19.14 3.00
CA ALA A 128 5.63 -19.40 2.70
C ALA A 128 5.78 -20.04 1.30
N ALA A 129 4.88 -20.92 0.91
CA ALA A 129 4.91 -21.57 -0.40
C ALA A 129 4.63 -20.57 -1.54
N SER A 130 3.63 -19.68 -1.41
CA SER A 130 3.35 -18.66 -2.42
C SER A 130 4.51 -17.68 -2.54
N LEU A 131 5.09 -17.24 -1.41
CA LEU A 131 6.24 -16.34 -1.38
C LEU A 131 7.49 -16.98 -2.01
N ALA A 132 7.80 -18.23 -1.67
CA ALA A 132 8.94 -18.96 -2.24
C ALA A 132 8.78 -19.13 -3.76
N ARG A 133 7.61 -19.53 -4.25
CA ARG A 133 7.33 -19.62 -5.70
C ARG A 133 7.56 -18.29 -6.41
N ALA A 134 7.04 -17.20 -5.84
CA ALA A 134 7.19 -15.85 -6.41
C ALA A 134 8.65 -15.36 -6.42
N CYS A 135 9.49 -15.82 -5.48
CA CYS A 135 10.91 -15.47 -5.38
C CYS A 135 11.84 -16.43 -6.13
N ARG A 136 11.34 -17.57 -6.59
CA ARG A 136 12.14 -18.60 -7.30
C ARG A 136 12.91 -17.98 -8.47
N GLY A 137 14.21 -18.28 -8.56
CA GLY A 137 15.09 -17.81 -9.63
C GLY A 137 15.42 -16.33 -9.62
N LYS A 138 14.78 -15.50 -8.79
CA LYS A 138 15.04 -14.05 -8.74
C LYS A 138 16.38 -13.76 -8.09
N ARG A 139 17.30 -13.17 -8.87
CA ARG A 139 18.65 -12.78 -8.41
C ARG A 139 18.70 -11.41 -7.74
N ILE A 140 17.62 -10.63 -7.85
CA ILE A 140 17.48 -9.32 -7.19
C ILE A 140 17.47 -9.47 -5.67
N PRO A 141 17.83 -8.41 -4.92
CA PRO A 141 17.72 -8.40 -3.46
C PRO A 141 16.30 -8.71 -2.98
N ILE A 142 16.19 -9.45 -1.88
CA ILE A 142 14.88 -9.91 -1.37
C ILE A 142 13.96 -8.73 -1.04
N LYS A 143 14.50 -7.65 -0.49
CA LYS A 143 13.71 -6.45 -0.21
C LYS A 143 13.10 -5.86 -1.49
N VAL A 144 13.86 -5.82 -2.57
CA VAL A 144 13.37 -5.33 -3.88
C VAL A 144 12.27 -6.23 -4.42
N ALA A 145 12.41 -7.56 -4.28
CA ALA A 145 11.37 -8.49 -4.65
C ALA A 145 10.09 -8.30 -3.83
N LEU A 146 10.18 -8.03 -2.53
CA LEU A 146 9.02 -7.76 -1.67
C LEU A 146 8.27 -6.47 -2.02
N LEU A 147 8.91 -5.51 -2.69
CA LEU A 147 8.27 -4.27 -3.15
C LEU A 147 7.52 -4.45 -4.48
N ASP A 148 7.79 -5.52 -5.22
CA ASP A 148 7.04 -5.89 -6.41
C ASP A 148 5.65 -6.38 -6.00
N GLN A 149 4.62 -5.61 -6.36
CA GLN A 149 3.23 -5.90 -5.98
C GLN A 149 2.73 -7.22 -6.58
N ARG A 150 3.43 -7.80 -7.57
CA ARG A 150 3.16 -9.13 -8.12
C ARG A 150 3.64 -10.25 -7.19
N VAL A 151 4.60 -9.98 -6.32
CA VAL A 151 5.11 -10.92 -5.31
C VAL A 151 4.25 -10.89 -4.06
N VAL A 152 3.98 -9.68 -3.53
CA VAL A 152 3.15 -9.45 -2.33
C VAL A 152 2.32 -8.20 -2.55
N GLY A 153 1.01 -8.34 -2.64
CA GLY A 153 0.10 -7.21 -2.82
C GLY A 153 0.06 -6.31 -1.58
N GLY A 154 0.22 -4.99 -1.77
CA GLY A 154 0.07 -4.01 -0.70
C GLY A 154 1.30 -3.78 0.19
N LEU A 155 2.32 -4.64 0.18
CA LEU A 155 3.51 -4.44 0.99
C LEU A 155 4.33 -3.24 0.49
N GLY A 156 4.68 -2.32 1.40
CA GLY A 156 5.42 -1.10 1.11
C GLY A 156 6.82 -1.09 1.74
N ASN A 157 7.56 -0.01 1.45
CA ASN A 157 8.96 0.15 1.83
C ASN A 157 9.22 0.01 3.34
N ILE A 158 8.35 0.62 4.14
CA ILE A 158 8.43 0.59 5.61
C ILE A 158 8.31 -0.84 6.10
N TYR A 159 7.18 -1.46 5.83
CA TYR A 159 6.88 -2.79 6.36
C TYR A 159 7.70 -3.91 5.73
N ALA A 160 8.24 -3.75 4.51
CA ALA A 160 9.22 -4.67 3.97
C ALA A 160 10.54 -4.64 4.78
N SER A 161 11.02 -3.47 5.18
CA SER A 161 12.21 -3.34 6.03
C SER A 161 11.97 -3.90 7.43
N GLU A 162 10.84 -3.56 8.05
CA GLU A 162 10.44 -4.04 9.37
C GLU A 162 10.27 -5.58 9.41
N ALA A 163 9.62 -6.15 8.38
CA ALA A 163 9.42 -7.59 8.30
C ALA A 163 10.74 -8.36 8.13
N LEU A 164 11.66 -7.84 7.30
CA LEU A 164 12.99 -8.43 7.14
C LEU A 164 13.80 -8.36 8.43
N HIS A 165 13.71 -7.24 9.17
CA HIS A 165 14.34 -7.15 10.47
C HIS A 165 13.70 -8.14 11.46
N HIS A 166 12.38 -8.25 11.50
CA HIS A 166 11.68 -9.20 12.36
C HIS A 166 12.11 -10.65 12.05
N ALA A 167 12.22 -10.99 10.77
CA ALA A 167 12.66 -12.30 10.30
C ALA A 167 14.17 -12.55 10.43
N ARG A 168 14.97 -11.57 10.85
CA ARG A 168 16.44 -11.64 10.88
C ARG A 168 17.10 -11.89 9.53
N LEU A 169 16.46 -11.49 8.45
CA LEU A 169 16.95 -11.68 7.10
C LEU A 169 17.55 -10.39 6.54
N SER A 170 18.75 -10.49 6.00
CA SER A 170 19.40 -9.36 5.32
C SER A 170 18.57 -8.94 4.10
N PRO A 171 18.26 -7.63 3.95
CA PRO A 171 17.57 -7.12 2.76
C PRO A 171 18.40 -7.24 1.48
N LEU A 172 19.69 -7.53 1.61
CA LEU A 172 20.65 -7.60 0.51
C LEU A 172 20.74 -9.00 -0.11
N ARG A 173 20.29 -10.04 0.60
CA ARG A 173 20.35 -11.41 0.10
C ARG A 173 19.47 -11.59 -1.14
N LYS A 174 19.84 -12.50 -2.02
CA LYS A 174 19.04 -12.80 -3.24
C LYS A 174 17.64 -13.30 -2.86
N ALA A 175 16.62 -12.84 -3.55
CA ALA A 175 15.25 -13.28 -3.32
C ALA A 175 15.09 -14.80 -3.47
N SER A 176 15.79 -15.41 -4.44
CA SER A 176 15.80 -16.87 -4.64
C SER A 176 16.33 -17.66 -3.46
N SER A 177 17.05 -17.06 -2.51
CA SER A 177 17.65 -17.76 -1.37
C SER A 177 16.62 -18.37 -0.40
N ILE A 178 15.37 -17.92 -0.44
CA ILE A 178 14.28 -18.44 0.42
C ILE A 178 13.53 -19.60 -0.22
N ALA A 179 13.87 -19.99 -1.45
CA ALA A 179 13.24 -21.07 -2.19
C ALA A 179 14.25 -22.13 -2.64
N THR A 180 13.80 -23.35 -2.78
CA THR A 180 14.57 -24.38 -3.48
C THR A 180 14.51 -24.15 -4.99
N ILE A 181 15.31 -24.90 -5.75
CA ILE A 181 15.30 -24.85 -7.23
C ILE A 181 13.93 -25.26 -7.79
N THR A 182 13.18 -26.11 -7.08
CA THR A 182 11.81 -26.51 -7.44
C THR A 182 10.73 -25.56 -6.96
N GLY A 183 11.11 -24.48 -6.23
CA GLY A 183 10.16 -23.49 -5.70
C GLY A 183 9.54 -23.85 -4.35
N LYS A 184 9.98 -24.93 -3.70
CA LYS A 184 9.56 -25.25 -2.32
C LYS A 184 10.11 -24.22 -1.35
N PRO A 185 9.36 -23.84 -0.29
CA PRO A 185 9.84 -22.91 0.71
C PRO A 185 11.00 -23.48 1.51
N ARG A 186 11.97 -22.63 1.84
CA ARG A 186 12.97 -22.88 2.87
C ARG A 186 12.49 -22.27 4.19
N LYS A 187 13.15 -22.59 5.29
CA LYS A 187 12.84 -22.03 6.63
C LYS A 187 12.76 -20.51 6.63
N GLU A 188 13.60 -19.85 5.85
CA GLU A 188 13.59 -18.39 5.71
C GLU A 188 12.31 -17.84 5.06
N ALA A 189 11.68 -18.59 4.15
CA ALA A 189 10.38 -18.21 3.59
C ALA A 189 9.27 -18.30 4.63
N GLU A 190 9.31 -19.32 5.50
CA GLU A 190 8.34 -19.48 6.60
C GLU A 190 8.48 -18.34 7.61
N GLN A 191 9.72 -18.05 8.03
CA GLN A 191 10.02 -16.96 8.95
C GLN A 191 9.60 -15.60 8.37
N LEU A 192 9.88 -15.36 7.09
CA LEU A 192 9.55 -14.09 6.45
C LEU A 192 8.04 -13.93 6.25
N ALA A 193 7.35 -14.96 5.81
CA ALA A 193 5.89 -14.91 5.65
C ALA A 193 5.18 -14.65 6.99
N ALA A 194 5.61 -15.34 8.05
CA ALA A 194 5.09 -15.10 9.41
C ALA A 194 5.41 -13.68 9.87
N SER A 195 6.63 -13.18 9.62
CA SER A 195 7.06 -11.84 10.00
C SER A 195 6.28 -10.74 9.29
N ILE A 196 6.00 -10.91 7.98
CA ILE A 196 5.18 -9.96 7.21
C ILE A 196 3.77 -9.88 7.83
N LYS A 197 3.15 -11.03 8.12
CA LYS A 197 1.81 -11.07 8.76
C LYS A 197 1.84 -10.39 10.12
N ALA A 198 2.80 -10.73 10.98
CA ALA A 198 2.91 -10.18 12.33
C ALA A 198 3.08 -8.66 12.33
N VAL A 199 3.99 -8.14 11.49
CA VAL A 199 4.26 -6.70 11.39
C VAL A 199 3.03 -5.93 10.91
N LEU A 200 2.32 -6.43 9.89
CA LEU A 200 1.11 -5.78 9.37
C LEU A 200 -0.06 -5.87 10.34
N THR A 201 -0.28 -7.01 10.99
CA THR A 201 -1.32 -7.15 12.02
C THR A 201 -1.09 -6.18 13.17
N ASN A 202 0.17 -6.06 13.63
CA ASN A 202 0.53 -5.11 14.68
C ASN A 202 0.33 -3.65 14.23
N ALA A 203 0.60 -3.34 12.97
CA ALA A 203 0.38 -2.01 12.41
C ALA A 203 -1.11 -1.63 12.38
N ILE A 204 -1.98 -2.56 11.98
CA ILE A 204 -3.44 -2.36 11.93
C ILE A 204 -4.00 -2.17 13.35
N ARG A 205 -3.56 -2.96 14.33
CA ARG A 205 -4.02 -2.85 15.72
C ARG A 205 -3.66 -1.52 16.37
N ARG A 206 -2.62 -0.86 15.88
CA ARG A 206 -2.23 0.48 16.36
C ARG A 206 -3.07 1.55 15.65
N SER A 207 -4.36 1.62 15.88
CA SER A 207 -5.36 2.44 15.19
C SER A 207 -5.06 3.95 15.08
N GLU A 208 -3.98 4.44 15.71
CA GLU A 208 -3.57 5.83 15.67
C GLU A 208 -2.27 5.99 14.87
N SER A 209 -2.35 6.69 13.74
CA SER A 209 -1.24 7.12 12.87
C SER A 209 -0.04 6.14 12.82
N PRO A 210 -0.05 5.14 11.94
CA PRO A 210 1.00 4.11 11.86
C PRO A 210 2.38 4.66 11.46
N TYR A 211 2.44 5.89 10.97
CA TYR A 211 3.65 6.54 10.43
C TYR A 211 4.34 7.49 11.42
N ARG A 212 3.98 7.48 12.70
CA ARG A 212 4.70 8.32 13.69
C ARG A 212 6.12 7.81 13.90
N ALA A 213 7.09 8.71 13.81
CA ALA A 213 8.49 8.46 14.16
C ALA A 213 8.61 7.83 15.57
N GLY A 214 9.57 6.92 15.76
CA GLY A 214 9.80 6.23 17.02
C GLY A 214 9.09 4.90 17.22
N ARG A 215 8.20 4.49 16.27
CA ARG A 215 7.48 3.20 16.35
C ARG A 215 8.13 2.07 15.54
N PHE A 216 9.11 2.37 14.70
CA PHE A 216 9.79 1.40 13.84
C PHE A 216 11.05 0.84 14.50
N ARG A 217 11.39 -0.38 14.14
CA ARG A 217 12.58 -1.07 14.63
C ARG A 217 13.83 -0.71 13.85
N VAL A 218 13.68 -0.45 12.56
CA VAL A 218 14.78 -0.10 11.66
C VAL A 218 14.47 1.09 10.74
N TYR A 219 13.22 1.28 10.34
CA TYR A 219 12.87 2.30 9.36
C TYR A 219 13.13 3.71 9.90
N GLU A 220 13.87 4.53 9.12
CA GLU A 220 14.32 5.89 9.47
C GLU A 220 15.17 6.00 10.74
N ARG A 221 15.86 4.91 11.11
CA ARG A 221 16.71 4.85 12.30
C ARG A 221 18.19 4.62 11.98
N ALA A 222 18.68 5.08 10.82
CA ALA A 222 20.08 4.96 10.47
C ALA A 222 20.98 5.65 11.50
N GLY A 223 22.05 4.95 11.95
CA GLY A 223 22.95 5.43 12.99
C GLY A 223 22.51 5.13 14.42
N GLU A 224 21.25 4.69 14.63
CA GLU A 224 20.76 4.35 15.95
C GLU A 224 21.04 2.88 16.34
N PRO A 225 21.14 2.56 17.65
CA PRO A 225 21.26 1.19 18.13
C PRO A 225 20.09 0.30 17.70
N CYS A 226 20.37 -0.97 17.44
CA CYS A 226 19.34 -1.96 17.15
C CYS A 226 18.47 -2.24 18.37
N LEU A 227 17.15 -2.18 18.22
CA LEU A 227 16.20 -2.43 19.32
C LEU A 227 15.94 -3.91 19.60
N ARG A 228 16.72 -4.82 19.01
CA ARG A 228 16.60 -6.25 19.29
C ARG A 228 17.34 -6.58 20.58
N LYS A 229 16.67 -7.24 21.53
CA LYS A 229 17.31 -7.69 22.77
C LYS A 229 18.54 -8.56 22.48
N GLY A 230 19.67 -8.18 23.08
CA GLY A 230 20.97 -8.87 22.90
C GLY A 230 21.65 -8.59 21.55
N CYS A 231 21.28 -7.52 20.85
CA CYS A 231 21.97 -7.07 19.63
C CYS A 231 22.62 -5.70 19.88
N GLU A 232 23.94 -5.63 19.73
CA GLU A 232 24.74 -4.41 19.91
C GLU A 232 24.94 -3.65 18.58
N GLY A 233 24.34 -4.14 17.50
CA GLY A 233 24.51 -3.58 16.16
C GLY A 233 23.85 -2.23 15.99
N THR A 234 24.36 -1.48 15.00
CA THR A 234 23.83 -0.17 14.58
C THR A 234 23.06 -0.29 13.29
N ILE A 235 21.92 0.38 13.19
CA ILE A 235 21.08 0.40 11.98
C ILE A 235 21.83 1.11 10.84
N ARG A 236 21.91 0.46 9.70
CA ARG A 236 22.48 1.03 8.48
C ARG A 236 21.41 1.35 7.45
N GLN A 237 21.71 2.33 6.61
CA GLN A 237 20.89 2.69 5.45
C GLN A 237 21.63 2.33 4.16
N ARG A 238 20.90 1.82 3.17
CA ARG A 238 21.35 1.66 1.77
C ARG A 238 20.21 2.01 0.81
N THR A 239 20.58 2.43 -0.40
CA THR A 239 19.60 2.61 -1.47
C THR A 239 19.52 1.33 -2.31
N GLN A 240 18.30 0.82 -2.52
CA GLN A 240 17.99 -0.30 -3.39
C GLN A 240 16.79 0.05 -4.28
N ALA A 241 16.93 -0.05 -5.60
CA ALA A 241 15.88 0.31 -6.57
C ALA A 241 15.24 1.67 -6.24
N ALA A 242 16.09 2.71 -6.09
CA ALA A 242 15.71 4.09 -5.77
C ALA A 242 14.90 4.26 -4.46
N ARG A 243 14.99 3.31 -3.50
CA ARG A 243 14.33 3.39 -2.19
C ARG A 243 15.30 3.12 -1.05
N SER A 244 15.19 3.92 0.01
CA SER A 244 15.95 3.72 1.23
C SER A 244 15.61 2.37 1.87
N THR A 245 16.65 1.64 2.26
CA THR A 245 16.58 0.36 2.95
C THR A 245 17.32 0.48 4.27
N TYR A 246 16.60 0.25 5.37
CA TYR A 246 17.15 0.30 6.73
C TYR A 246 17.24 -1.11 7.29
N TYR A 247 18.35 -1.46 7.91
CA TYR A 247 18.58 -2.80 8.44
C TYR A 247 19.71 -2.81 9.48
N CYS A 248 19.70 -3.81 10.34
CA CYS A 248 20.82 -4.10 11.24
C CYS A 248 21.74 -5.17 10.61
N PRO A 249 23.01 -4.88 10.30
CA PRO A 249 23.91 -5.86 9.69
C PRO A 249 24.25 -7.03 10.62
N ASP A 250 24.19 -6.82 11.94
CA ASP A 250 24.63 -7.79 12.92
C ASP A 250 23.60 -8.89 13.14
N CYS A 251 22.31 -8.55 13.23
CA CYS A 251 21.25 -9.53 13.48
C CYS A 251 20.45 -9.95 12.24
N GLN A 252 20.68 -9.33 11.08
CA GLN A 252 20.06 -9.70 9.79
C GLN A 252 21.13 -10.31 8.86
N ARG A 253 21.10 -11.63 8.71
CA ARG A 253 22.05 -12.40 7.91
C ARG A 253 21.43 -13.03 6.68
#